data_6aad13e2c27d9f2dc172a6840e3ec488
#
_entry.id   6aad13e2c27d9f2dc172a6840e3ec488
#
_cell.length_a   1.000
_cell.length_b   1.000
_cell.length_c   1.000
_cell.angle_alpha   90.00
_cell.angle_beta   90.00
_cell.angle_gamma   90.00
#
_symmetry.space_group_name_H-M   'P 1'
#
loop_
_entity.id
_entity.type
_entity.pdbx_description
1 polymer ?
#
loop_
_entity_poly.entity_id
_entity_poly.type
_entity_poly.pdbx_seq_one_letter_code
_entity_poly.pdbx_strand_id
1 'polypeptide(L)'
;IMKKPLKIYLCDLTYDTIILVSDTIPINIGFIGSYLNKQLGNKVSVELFKYPNDLLESIKKDPPDILGLSNYSWNSNLSEYFAEIGKKANPNCIVLQGGTNFPHEREQQKEFLLNRPFTDVYALFEGERSTLTLVNRYLETQGNIKEFFDSPLDGCVFIDPKTKDTNPELINGNYLERIKDLDE
;
A
#
# COMPACT_ATOMS: atom_id res chain seq x y z
N ILE A 1 -17.01 23.05 -5.79
CA ILE A 1 -17.40 21.67 -5.44
C ILE A 1 -16.20 21.05 -4.78
N MET A 2 -16.26 20.77 -3.47
CA MET A 2 -15.17 20.05 -2.78
C MET A 2 -15.08 18.65 -3.41
N LYS A 3 -13.92 18.29 -3.96
CA LYS A 3 -13.68 16.92 -4.42
C LYS A 3 -13.77 15.99 -3.21
N LYS A 4 -14.39 14.81 -3.38
CA LYS A 4 -14.42 13.75 -2.34
C LYS A 4 -12.97 13.47 -1.92
N PRO A 5 -12.67 13.35 -0.60
CA PRO A 5 -11.34 12.97 -0.15
C PRO A 5 -10.91 11.63 -0.76
N LEU A 6 -9.63 11.50 -1.07
CA LEU A 6 -9.05 10.24 -1.52
C LEU A 6 -9.15 9.20 -0.40
N LYS A 7 -9.77 8.07 -0.68
CA LYS A 7 -10.00 7.02 0.30
C LYS A 7 -8.81 6.07 0.37
N ILE A 8 -8.23 5.95 1.56
CA ILE A 8 -7.07 5.12 1.83
C ILE A 8 -7.40 4.15 2.94
N TYR A 9 -7.26 2.85 2.69
CA TYR A 9 -7.31 1.81 3.70
C TYR A 9 -5.90 1.32 3.98
N LEU A 10 -5.48 1.41 5.25
CA LEU A 10 -4.19 0.89 5.72
C LEU A 10 -4.45 -0.31 6.63
N CYS A 11 -3.83 -1.43 6.31
CA CYS A 11 -4.15 -2.71 6.90
C CYS A 11 -2.89 -3.40 7.44
N ASP A 12 -2.93 -3.77 8.70
CA ASP A 12 -1.99 -4.71 9.32
C ASP A 12 -2.80 -5.89 9.85
N LEU A 13 -3.12 -6.80 8.92
CA LEU A 13 -4.10 -7.84 9.18
C LEU A 13 -3.52 -8.96 10.04
N THR A 14 -4.32 -9.43 10.99
CA THR A 14 -4.04 -10.59 11.82
C THR A 14 -5.12 -11.66 11.62
N TYR A 15 -4.74 -12.92 11.75
CA TYR A 15 -5.71 -14.00 11.79
C TYR A 15 -6.51 -13.91 13.09
N ASP A 16 -7.83 -13.84 12.96
CA ASP A 16 -8.77 -13.88 14.07
C ASP A 16 -9.19 -15.34 14.29
N THR A 17 -8.57 -16.00 15.27
CA THR A 17 -8.94 -17.35 15.69
C THR A 17 -9.33 -17.33 17.16
N ILE A 18 -10.21 -18.26 17.56
CA ILE A 18 -10.71 -18.39 18.95
C ILE A 18 -9.56 -18.54 19.97
N ILE A 19 -8.37 -18.95 19.53
CA ILE A 19 -7.22 -19.28 20.40
C ILE A 19 -6.11 -18.21 20.31
N LEU A 20 -6.03 -17.46 19.21
CA LEU A 20 -4.97 -16.48 18.94
C LEU A 20 -5.59 -15.11 18.65
N VAL A 21 -5.90 -14.38 19.70
CA VAL A 21 -6.23 -12.96 19.58
C VAL A 21 -4.94 -12.16 19.80
N SER A 22 -4.54 -11.40 18.81
CA SER A 22 -3.43 -10.45 18.98
C SER A 22 -3.98 -9.17 19.60
N ASP A 23 -3.61 -8.91 20.85
CA ASP A 23 -3.94 -7.66 21.56
C ASP A 23 -3.06 -6.47 21.13
N THR A 24 -2.11 -6.70 20.23
CA THR A 24 -1.19 -5.65 19.76
C THR A 24 -1.91 -4.62 18.90
N ILE A 25 -1.60 -3.36 19.12
CA ILE A 25 -2.04 -2.25 18.28
C ILE A 25 -1.10 -2.21 17.06
N PRO A 26 -1.64 -2.14 15.83
CA PRO A 26 -0.82 -2.06 14.62
C PRO A 26 -0.22 -0.64 14.46
N ILE A 27 0.82 -0.37 15.23
CA ILE A 27 1.41 0.96 15.36
C ILE A 27 2.03 1.48 14.05
N ASN A 28 2.56 0.58 13.22
CA ASN A 28 3.15 0.89 11.92
C ASN A 28 2.15 1.61 10.98
N ILE A 29 0.97 1.05 10.79
CA ILE A 29 -0.08 1.69 9.97
C ILE A 29 -0.66 2.92 10.67
N GLY A 30 -0.62 2.96 12.01
CA GLY A 30 -0.99 4.13 12.81
C GLY A 30 -0.09 5.33 12.52
N PHE A 31 1.22 5.13 12.48
CA PHE A 31 2.18 6.19 12.12
C PHE A 31 1.98 6.67 10.69
N ILE A 32 1.85 5.75 9.72
CA ILE A 32 1.57 6.11 8.32
C ILE A 32 0.29 6.93 8.22
N GLY A 33 -0.80 6.48 8.85
CA GLY A 33 -2.08 7.18 8.83
C GLY A 33 -2.02 8.57 9.45
N SER A 34 -1.36 8.72 10.60
CA SER A 34 -1.16 10.00 11.28
C SER A 34 -0.34 10.96 10.41
N TYR A 35 0.74 10.45 9.82
CA TYR A 35 1.60 11.24 8.94
C TYR A 35 0.84 11.74 7.70
N LEU A 36 0.08 10.87 7.02
CA LEU A 36 -0.74 11.27 5.87
C LEU A 36 -1.78 12.33 6.26
N ASN A 37 -2.48 12.14 7.38
CA ASN A 37 -3.46 13.12 7.85
C ASN A 37 -2.83 14.46 8.19
N LYS A 38 -1.63 14.47 8.79
CA LYS A 38 -0.88 15.69 9.08
C LYS A 38 -0.44 16.43 7.81
N GLN A 39 0.07 15.71 6.81
CA GLN A 39 0.60 16.29 5.59
C GLN A 39 -0.49 16.71 4.58
N LEU A 40 -1.59 15.98 4.51
CA LEU A 40 -2.60 16.12 3.45
C LEU A 40 -3.96 16.64 3.93
N GLY A 41 -4.24 16.56 5.23
CA GLY A 41 -5.46 17.05 5.84
C GLY A 41 -6.72 16.48 5.17
N ASN A 42 -7.63 17.34 4.79
CA ASN A 42 -8.93 16.98 4.19
C ASN A 42 -8.86 16.44 2.74
N LYS A 43 -7.67 16.35 2.15
CA LYS A 43 -7.49 15.73 0.83
C LYS A 43 -7.63 14.22 0.86
N VAL A 44 -7.43 13.60 2.03
CA VAL A 44 -7.46 12.16 2.23
C VAL A 44 -8.45 11.78 3.34
N SER A 45 -8.98 10.55 3.25
CA SER A 45 -9.73 9.88 4.30
C SER A 45 -9.03 8.55 4.56
N VAL A 46 -8.36 8.42 5.71
CA VAL A 46 -7.57 7.24 6.08
C VAL A 46 -8.32 6.43 7.10
N GLU A 47 -8.53 5.14 6.81
CA GLU A 47 -9.09 4.16 7.72
C GLU A 47 -8.08 3.04 7.97
N LEU A 48 -8.01 2.55 9.23
CA LEU A 48 -7.06 1.54 9.67
C LEU A 48 -7.77 0.22 9.94
N PHE A 49 -7.22 -0.88 9.46
CA PHE A 49 -7.81 -2.21 9.61
C PHE A 49 -6.81 -3.20 10.21
N LYS A 50 -7.26 -3.91 11.23
CA LYS A 50 -6.56 -5.04 11.86
C LYS A 50 -7.25 -6.37 11.56
N TYR A 51 -8.58 -6.36 11.46
CA TYR A 51 -9.37 -7.58 11.30
C TYR A 51 -9.86 -7.77 9.87
N PRO A 52 -9.68 -8.96 9.29
CA PRO A 52 -10.08 -9.27 7.92
C PRO A 52 -11.55 -9.02 7.62
N ASN A 53 -12.45 -9.37 8.56
CA ASN A 53 -13.88 -9.20 8.35
C ASN A 53 -14.28 -7.73 8.24
N ASP A 54 -13.72 -6.85 9.08
CA ASP A 54 -14.00 -5.42 9.05
C ASP A 54 -13.53 -4.80 7.72
N LEU A 55 -12.34 -5.21 7.25
CA LEU A 55 -11.83 -4.78 5.95
C LEU A 55 -12.72 -5.27 4.81
N LEU A 56 -13.15 -6.54 4.84
CA LEU A 56 -14.01 -7.11 3.81
C LEU A 56 -15.34 -6.37 3.69
N GLU A 57 -15.98 -6.08 4.82
CA GLU A 57 -17.24 -5.33 4.87
C GLU A 57 -17.06 -3.90 4.35
N SER A 58 -15.96 -3.23 4.73
CA SER A 58 -15.64 -1.88 4.28
C SER A 58 -15.37 -1.83 2.78
N ILE A 59 -14.61 -2.77 2.22
CA ILE A 59 -14.36 -2.84 0.77
C ILE A 59 -15.66 -3.09 0.00
N LYS A 60 -16.54 -3.97 0.49
CA LYS A 60 -17.83 -4.22 -0.17
C LYS A 60 -18.74 -2.99 -0.19
N LYS A 61 -18.71 -2.19 0.87
CA LYS A 61 -19.57 -1.01 1.03
C LYS A 61 -19.06 0.19 0.24
N ASP A 62 -17.76 0.44 0.29
CA ASP A 62 -17.13 1.63 -0.29
C ASP A 62 -15.64 1.36 -0.57
N PRO A 63 -15.31 0.78 -1.75
CA PRO A 63 -13.96 0.37 -2.09
C PRO A 63 -12.96 1.52 -2.00
N PRO A 64 -11.70 1.28 -1.55
CA PRO A 64 -10.68 2.31 -1.47
C PRO A 64 -10.10 2.67 -2.83
N ASP A 65 -9.52 3.88 -2.91
CA ASP A 65 -8.67 4.30 -4.02
C ASP A 65 -7.24 3.77 -3.86
N ILE A 66 -6.79 3.67 -2.60
CA ILE A 66 -5.48 3.10 -2.24
C ILE A 66 -5.69 2.09 -1.11
N LEU A 67 -5.17 0.88 -1.30
CA LEU A 67 -5.16 -0.20 -0.32
C LEU A 67 -3.72 -0.50 0.08
N GLY A 68 -3.32 -0.08 1.27
CA GLY A 68 -2.03 -0.37 1.87
C GLY A 68 -2.11 -1.61 2.77
N LEU A 69 -1.26 -2.59 2.53
CA LEU A 69 -1.25 -3.87 3.24
C LEU A 69 0.15 -4.12 3.81
N SER A 70 0.26 -4.33 5.11
CA SER A 70 1.52 -4.78 5.70
C SER A 70 1.86 -6.19 5.21
N ASN A 71 3.14 -6.45 4.98
CA ASN A 71 3.61 -7.74 4.50
C ASN A 71 4.72 -8.26 5.42
N TYR A 72 4.30 -9.13 6.33
CA TYR A 72 5.17 -9.91 7.20
C TYR A 72 5.01 -11.40 6.87
N SER A 73 5.93 -12.24 7.35
CA SER A 73 5.87 -13.68 7.08
C SER A 73 4.56 -14.35 7.53
N TRP A 74 3.96 -13.83 8.60
CA TRP A 74 2.71 -14.39 9.17
C TRP A 74 1.43 -13.93 8.48
N ASN A 75 1.41 -12.80 7.79
CA ASN A 75 0.20 -12.27 7.14
C ASN A 75 0.30 -12.13 5.61
N SER A 76 1.38 -12.59 5.01
CA SER A 76 1.64 -12.42 3.58
C SER A 76 0.51 -12.98 2.70
N ASN A 77 0.01 -14.18 2.99
CA ASN A 77 -1.09 -14.78 2.23
C ASN A 77 -2.40 -14.01 2.39
N LEU A 78 -2.64 -13.48 3.60
CA LEU A 78 -3.82 -12.68 3.89
C LEU A 78 -3.78 -11.35 3.13
N SER A 79 -2.60 -10.73 3.06
CA SER A 79 -2.38 -9.51 2.29
C SER A 79 -2.60 -9.72 0.79
N GLU A 80 -2.12 -10.83 0.21
CA GLU A 80 -2.39 -11.17 -1.19
C GLU A 80 -3.89 -11.41 -1.46
N TYR A 81 -4.57 -12.11 -0.57
CA TYR A 81 -6.01 -12.33 -0.68
C TYR A 81 -6.80 -11.01 -0.71
N PHE A 82 -6.46 -10.06 0.17
CA PHE A 82 -7.12 -8.76 0.20
C PHE A 82 -6.67 -7.83 -0.93
N ALA A 83 -5.45 -7.97 -1.45
CA ALA A 83 -5.03 -7.28 -2.67
C ALA A 83 -5.93 -7.65 -3.86
N GLU A 84 -6.21 -8.94 -4.04
CA GLU A 84 -7.14 -9.42 -5.07
C GLU A 84 -8.56 -8.89 -4.86
N ILE A 85 -9.08 -8.93 -3.62
CA ILE A 85 -10.42 -8.40 -3.31
C ILE A 85 -10.51 -6.89 -3.60
N GLY A 86 -9.50 -6.12 -3.20
CA GLY A 86 -9.43 -4.68 -3.46
C GLY A 86 -9.48 -4.37 -4.95
N LYS A 87 -8.67 -5.07 -5.76
CA LYS A 87 -8.67 -4.93 -7.22
C LYS A 87 -9.98 -5.35 -7.88
N LYS A 88 -10.64 -6.41 -7.39
CA LYS A 88 -11.95 -6.82 -7.90
C LYS A 88 -13.04 -5.81 -7.59
N ALA A 89 -12.98 -5.19 -6.42
CA ALA A 89 -13.96 -4.17 -5.99
C ALA A 89 -13.73 -2.82 -6.70
N ASN A 90 -12.48 -2.42 -6.90
CA ASN A 90 -12.08 -1.22 -7.63
C ASN A 90 -10.86 -1.52 -8.50
N PRO A 91 -11.01 -1.78 -9.82
CA PRO A 91 -9.89 -2.06 -10.71
C PRO A 91 -8.83 -0.94 -10.79
N ASN A 92 -9.21 0.29 -10.46
CA ASN A 92 -8.30 1.44 -10.41
C ASN A 92 -7.66 1.64 -9.03
N CYS A 93 -7.97 0.80 -8.03
CA CYS A 93 -7.32 0.85 -6.74
C CYS A 93 -5.82 0.58 -6.90
N ILE A 94 -4.98 1.42 -6.30
CA ILE A 94 -3.55 1.13 -6.15
C ILE A 94 -3.35 0.28 -4.90
N VAL A 95 -2.81 -0.91 -5.09
CA VAL A 95 -2.43 -1.80 -3.98
C VAL A 95 -0.95 -1.59 -3.66
N LEU A 96 -0.72 -1.06 -2.45
CA LEU A 96 0.60 -0.87 -1.86
C LEU A 96 0.86 -1.96 -0.83
N GLN A 97 1.98 -2.65 -0.91
CA GLN A 97 2.46 -3.47 0.19
C GLN A 97 3.73 -2.87 0.80
N GLY A 98 4.01 -3.20 2.05
CA GLY A 98 5.21 -2.80 2.76
C GLY A 98 5.46 -3.68 3.98
N GLY A 99 6.69 -3.70 4.46
CA GLY A 99 7.09 -4.52 5.60
C GLY A 99 8.35 -5.33 5.31
N THR A 100 8.77 -6.12 6.28
CA THR A 100 10.08 -6.78 6.27
C THR A 100 10.15 -8.07 5.44
N ASN A 101 9.03 -8.56 4.94
CA ASN A 101 8.97 -9.79 4.14
C ASN A 101 9.19 -9.49 2.64
N PHE A 102 10.23 -8.71 2.34
CA PHE A 102 10.60 -8.35 0.98
C PHE A 102 12.09 -8.66 0.75
N PRO A 103 12.44 -9.29 -0.37
CA PRO A 103 13.82 -9.64 -0.66
C PRO A 103 14.73 -8.42 -0.78
N HIS A 104 16.03 -8.63 -0.52
CA HIS A 104 17.03 -7.57 -0.71
C HIS A 104 17.62 -7.54 -2.12
N GLU A 105 17.73 -8.71 -2.75
CA GLU A 105 18.31 -8.86 -4.09
C GLU A 105 17.33 -8.47 -5.18
N ARG A 106 17.76 -7.68 -6.17
CA ARG A 106 16.94 -7.10 -7.23
C ARG A 106 16.13 -8.16 -8.02
N GLU A 107 16.77 -9.26 -8.39
CA GLU A 107 16.09 -10.32 -9.14
C GLU A 107 15.02 -11.03 -8.29
N GLN A 108 15.29 -11.22 -7.01
CA GLN A 108 14.32 -11.78 -6.07
C GLN A 108 13.16 -10.81 -5.81
N GLN A 109 13.42 -9.49 -5.76
CA GLN A 109 12.37 -8.47 -5.68
C GLN A 109 11.45 -8.51 -6.89
N LYS A 110 12.03 -8.63 -8.08
CA LYS A 110 11.30 -8.77 -9.32
C LYS A 110 10.43 -10.03 -9.32
N GLU A 111 11.00 -11.18 -8.98
CA GLU A 111 10.26 -12.43 -8.86
C GLU A 111 9.14 -12.35 -7.81
N PHE A 112 9.43 -11.74 -6.66
CA PHE A 112 8.45 -11.52 -5.60
C PHE A 112 7.22 -10.75 -6.08
N LEU A 113 7.41 -9.65 -6.82
CA LEU A 113 6.32 -8.84 -7.35
C LEU A 113 5.59 -9.52 -8.52
N LEU A 114 6.30 -10.25 -9.37
CA LEU A 114 5.67 -11.02 -10.45
C LEU A 114 4.75 -12.13 -9.93
N ASN A 115 5.12 -12.73 -8.79
CA ASN A 115 4.30 -13.75 -8.12
C ASN A 115 3.12 -13.14 -7.31
N ARG A 116 2.97 -11.80 -7.31
CA ARG A 116 1.90 -11.06 -6.62
C ARG A 116 1.16 -10.13 -7.58
N PRO A 117 0.36 -10.69 -8.50
CA PRO A 117 -0.20 -9.96 -9.64
C PRO A 117 -1.14 -8.80 -9.25
N PHE A 118 -1.66 -8.82 -8.03
CA PHE A 118 -2.57 -7.79 -7.50
C PHE A 118 -1.86 -6.71 -6.68
N THR A 119 -0.56 -6.85 -6.42
CA THR A 119 0.27 -5.84 -5.76
C THR A 119 0.89 -4.93 -6.82
N ASP A 120 0.56 -3.65 -6.77
CA ASP A 120 1.05 -2.67 -7.74
C ASP A 120 2.41 -2.10 -7.35
N VAL A 121 2.60 -1.80 -6.07
CA VAL A 121 3.77 -1.09 -5.55
C VAL A 121 4.21 -1.69 -4.22
N TYR A 122 5.51 -1.76 -3.98
CA TYR A 122 6.06 -2.11 -2.67
C TYR A 122 6.82 -0.92 -2.07
N ALA A 123 6.44 -0.54 -0.83
CA ALA A 123 7.15 0.48 -0.06
C ALA A 123 8.40 -0.10 0.59
N LEU A 124 9.52 0.58 0.42
CA LEU A 124 10.79 0.20 1.02
C LEU A 124 10.97 0.88 2.37
N PHE A 125 11.55 0.16 3.34
CA PHE A 125 11.83 0.64 4.70
C PHE A 125 10.59 1.14 5.44
N GLU A 126 10.67 2.35 6.03
CA GLU A 126 9.54 2.97 6.72
C GLU A 126 8.48 3.45 5.73
N GLY A 127 7.21 3.23 6.09
CA GLY A 127 6.09 3.43 5.17
C GLY A 127 5.62 4.88 5.01
N GLU A 128 5.96 5.78 5.93
CA GLU A 128 5.35 7.11 6.01
C GLU A 128 5.63 7.97 4.78
N ARG A 129 6.91 8.20 4.48
CA ARG A 129 7.31 9.05 3.36
C ARG A 129 7.04 8.38 2.01
N SER A 130 7.25 7.08 1.90
CA SER A 130 6.97 6.33 0.67
C SER A 130 5.47 6.32 0.35
N THR A 131 4.62 6.13 1.35
CA THR A 131 3.17 6.20 1.17
C THR A 131 2.74 7.62 0.82
N LEU A 132 3.32 8.66 1.45
CA LEU A 132 3.05 10.05 1.09
C LEU A 132 3.42 10.35 -0.38
N THR A 133 4.58 9.89 -0.84
CA THR A 133 5.00 10.02 -2.25
C THR A 133 3.98 9.38 -3.18
N LEU A 134 3.53 8.18 -2.87
CA LEU A 134 2.54 7.45 -3.65
C LEU A 134 1.19 8.20 -3.67
N VAL A 135 0.71 8.68 -2.53
CA VAL A 135 -0.55 9.41 -2.42
C VAL A 135 -0.50 10.73 -3.20
N ASN A 136 0.60 11.48 -3.09
CA ASN A 136 0.79 12.72 -3.87
C ASN A 136 0.74 12.44 -5.37
N ARG A 137 1.45 11.41 -5.86
CA ARG A 137 1.40 10.99 -7.27
C ARG A 137 -0.03 10.63 -7.71
N TYR A 138 -0.78 9.92 -6.89
CA TYR A 138 -2.19 9.59 -7.20
C TYR A 138 -3.06 10.84 -7.32
N LEU A 139 -2.88 11.80 -6.41
CA LEU A 139 -3.60 13.08 -6.44
C LEU A 139 -3.22 13.93 -7.67
N GLU A 140 -1.93 13.99 -8.01
CA GLU A 140 -1.41 14.73 -9.18
C GLU A 140 -1.95 14.15 -10.49
N THR A 141 -1.94 12.84 -10.64
CA THR A 141 -2.45 12.15 -11.83
C THR A 141 -3.98 11.97 -11.83
N GLN A 142 -4.66 12.43 -10.76
CA GLN A 142 -6.10 12.30 -10.58
C GLN A 142 -6.61 10.85 -10.76
N GLY A 143 -5.82 9.87 -10.32
CA GLY A 143 -6.13 8.45 -10.44
C GLY A 143 -5.92 7.87 -11.85
N ASN A 144 -5.27 8.59 -12.75
CA ASN A 144 -4.87 8.05 -14.05
C ASN A 144 -3.71 7.05 -13.87
N ILE A 145 -4.05 5.76 -13.92
CA ILE A 145 -3.09 4.68 -13.66
C ILE A 145 -1.92 4.67 -14.65
N LYS A 146 -2.14 5.06 -15.90
CA LYS A 146 -1.05 5.12 -16.91
C LYS A 146 -0.02 6.18 -16.52
N GLU A 147 -0.48 7.37 -16.19
CA GLU A 147 0.39 8.48 -15.77
C GLU A 147 1.05 8.20 -14.40
N PHE A 148 0.35 7.49 -13.52
CA PHE A 148 0.87 7.11 -12.20
C PHE A 148 2.20 6.35 -12.30
N PHE A 149 2.34 5.46 -13.26
CA PHE A 149 3.52 4.62 -13.46
C PHE A 149 4.52 5.17 -14.51
N ASP A 150 4.37 6.40 -14.99
CA ASP A 150 5.24 6.97 -16.03
C ASP A 150 6.68 7.28 -15.55
N SER A 151 6.90 7.31 -14.24
CA SER A 151 8.23 7.57 -13.66
C SER A 151 8.40 6.86 -12.31
N PRO A 152 9.65 6.64 -11.84
CA PRO A 152 9.92 6.05 -10.54
C PRO A 152 9.20 6.77 -9.40
N LEU A 153 8.88 6.04 -8.33
CA LEU A 153 8.30 6.54 -7.09
C LEU A 153 9.33 6.43 -5.98
N ASP A 154 9.75 7.56 -5.42
CA ASP A 154 10.73 7.56 -4.33
C ASP A 154 10.22 6.78 -3.12
N GLY A 155 11.09 5.97 -2.54
CA GLY A 155 10.78 5.06 -1.46
C GLY A 155 10.02 3.78 -1.87
N CYS A 156 9.77 3.60 -3.17
CA CYS A 156 8.95 2.50 -3.68
C CYS A 156 9.64 1.72 -4.81
N VAL A 157 9.12 0.52 -5.03
CA VAL A 157 9.50 -0.35 -6.15
C VAL A 157 8.26 -0.99 -6.76
N PHE A 158 8.26 -1.15 -8.09
CA PHE A 158 7.16 -1.78 -8.82
C PHE A 158 7.63 -2.40 -10.13
N ILE A 159 6.84 -3.30 -10.72
CA ILE A 159 7.05 -3.79 -12.08
C ILE A 159 6.43 -2.79 -13.05
N ASP A 160 7.21 -2.33 -14.06
CA ASP A 160 6.68 -1.45 -15.10
C ASP A 160 5.49 -2.11 -15.80
N PRO A 161 4.28 -1.53 -15.71
CA PRO A 161 3.11 -2.11 -16.36
C PRO A 161 3.25 -2.22 -17.90
N LYS A 162 4.11 -1.39 -18.51
CA LYS A 162 4.35 -1.40 -19.96
C LYS A 162 5.14 -2.61 -20.44
N THR A 163 5.96 -3.18 -19.55
CA THR A 163 6.87 -4.30 -19.87
C THR A 163 6.45 -5.61 -19.22
N LYS A 164 5.45 -5.58 -18.32
CA LYS A 164 5.06 -6.71 -17.46
C LYS A 164 4.85 -8.02 -18.21
N ASP A 165 4.19 -7.98 -19.37
CA ASP A 165 3.79 -9.16 -20.14
C ASP A 165 4.82 -9.60 -21.19
N THR A 166 5.89 -8.84 -21.39
CA THR A 166 6.92 -9.13 -22.40
C THR A 166 8.28 -9.39 -21.79
N ASN A 167 8.92 -8.34 -21.30
CA ASN A 167 10.20 -8.40 -20.59
C ASN A 167 10.08 -7.56 -19.30
N PRO A 168 9.53 -8.10 -18.21
CA PRO A 168 9.23 -7.33 -17.01
C PRO A 168 10.45 -6.57 -16.48
N GLU A 169 10.30 -5.28 -16.29
CA GLU A 169 11.32 -4.43 -15.69
C GLU A 169 10.92 -4.00 -14.27
N LEU A 170 11.86 -4.09 -13.35
CA LEU A 170 11.70 -3.58 -11.99
C LEU A 170 12.12 -2.12 -11.93
N ILE A 171 11.22 -1.24 -11.56
CA ILE A 171 11.48 0.18 -11.40
C ILE A 171 11.64 0.50 -9.92
N ASN A 172 12.76 1.14 -9.57
CA ASN A 172 13.06 1.58 -8.22
C ASN A 172 13.11 3.10 -8.17
N GLY A 173 12.43 3.71 -7.19
CA GLY A 173 12.65 5.09 -6.81
C GLY A 173 13.90 5.26 -5.93
N ASN A 174 14.22 6.50 -5.61
CA ASN A 174 15.29 6.82 -4.68
C ASN A 174 14.92 6.39 -3.25
N TYR A 175 15.92 6.04 -2.46
CA TYR A 175 15.70 5.81 -1.03
C TYR A 175 15.34 7.12 -0.33
N LEU A 176 14.38 7.01 0.59
CA LEU A 176 13.97 8.14 1.42
C LEU A 176 14.64 8.03 2.80
N GLU A 177 15.00 9.17 3.37
CA GLU A 177 15.51 9.22 4.73
C GLU A 177 14.41 8.86 5.74
N ARG A 178 14.82 8.24 6.84
CA ARG A 178 13.94 7.94 7.97
C ARG A 178 13.42 9.24 8.60
N ILE A 179 12.20 9.20 9.09
CA ILE A 179 11.69 10.23 10.00
C ILE A 179 12.47 10.10 11.32
N LYS A 180 13.12 11.19 11.73
CA LYS A 180 13.92 11.26 12.96
C LYS A 180 13.23 12.04 14.06
N ASP A 181 12.31 12.91 13.67
CA ASP A 181 11.51 13.72 14.56
C ASP A 181 10.05 13.24 14.49
N LEU A 182 9.52 12.78 15.62
CA LEU A 182 8.13 12.30 15.70
C LEU A 182 7.11 13.44 15.55
N ASP A 183 7.56 14.68 15.65
CA ASP A 183 6.73 15.86 15.42
C ASP A 183 6.70 16.29 13.94
N GLU A 184 7.51 15.65 13.06
CA GLU A 184 7.48 15.87 11.61
C GLU A 184 6.17 15.33 11.02
#